data_c9687b23b7333df7026bfd17c32d2e87
#
_entry.id   c9687b23b7333df7026bfd17c32d2e87
#
_cell.length_a   1.000
_cell.length_b   1.000
_cell.length_c   1.000
_cell.angle_alpha   90.00
_cell.angle_beta   90.00
_cell.angle_gamma   90.00
#
_symmetry.space_group_name_H-M   'P 1'
#
loop_
_entity.id
_entity.type
_entity.pdbx_description
1 polymer ?
#
loop_
_entity_poly.entity_id
_entity_poly.type
_entity_poly.pdbx_seq_one_letter_code
_entity_poly.pdbx_strand_id
1 'polypeptide(L)'
;MKLPAWRSVWPSEWISACRWRIARWVARITRLPPGVGVTASILLLLAAVCYGVVKGNHLPAVIDWSKDARDATANSLGFRIATISLSGEKEISREEILNAIGVTGQTSLLFLDADAARARLMANPRIGQANVLKLYPDRLQITITERQAFALWQRDGHVSVIADDGTVLEPFSGQYTGLPLVVGKGAERQAKDFLAVVEHYPDIRSAVRASIMVAQRRWNLRLTNGIDVALPEGDVETALQRLVALDREKKLLSRDVALIDLRIPDRVTVRLSPAAFQAREEELKDIAKRKKGGSA
;
A
#
# COMPACT_ATOMS: atom_id res chain seq x y z
N MET A 1 -91.86 7.80 -0.04
CA MET A 1 -90.51 8.24 0.42
C MET A 1 -89.77 8.68 -0.83
N LYS A 2 -89.61 10.01 -1.10
CA LYS A 2 -89.11 10.58 -2.35
C LYS A 2 -87.61 10.85 -2.15
N LEU A 3 -86.74 10.30 -3.03
CA LEU A 3 -85.31 10.59 -3.06
C LEU A 3 -85.10 11.97 -3.74
N PRO A 4 -84.18 12.82 -3.20
CA PRO A 4 -83.89 14.10 -3.83
C PRO A 4 -82.88 13.92 -4.97
N ALA A 5 -83.23 14.56 -6.13
CA ALA A 5 -82.42 14.64 -7.36
C ALA A 5 -81.24 15.61 -7.11
N TRP A 6 -80.01 15.11 -7.15
CA TRP A 6 -78.79 15.93 -7.18
C TRP A 6 -78.59 16.47 -8.62
N ARG A 7 -79.03 17.70 -8.82
CA ARG A 7 -78.69 18.47 -10.07
C ARG A 7 -77.29 19.03 -9.85
N SER A 8 -76.31 18.52 -10.59
CA SER A 8 -74.97 19.07 -10.68
C SER A 8 -74.98 20.46 -11.26
N VAL A 9 -74.77 21.45 -10.43
CA VAL A 9 -74.63 22.86 -10.85
C VAL A 9 -73.15 23.08 -11.15
N TRP A 10 -72.68 22.74 -12.34
CA TRP A 10 -71.50 23.30 -12.91
C TRP A 10 -71.79 24.48 -13.75
N PRO A 11 -71.29 25.70 -13.50
CA PRO A 11 -71.58 26.88 -14.33
C PRO A 11 -71.05 26.67 -15.76
N SER A 12 -71.88 26.70 -16.71
CA SER A 12 -71.55 26.56 -18.14
C SER A 12 -70.56 27.59 -18.67
N GLU A 13 -70.28 28.62 -17.89
CA GLU A 13 -69.33 29.68 -18.21
C GLU A 13 -67.86 29.24 -18.04
N TRP A 14 -67.57 28.31 -17.14
CA TRP A 14 -66.21 27.82 -16.97
C TRP A 14 -65.76 26.90 -18.11
N ILE A 15 -66.64 26.14 -18.65
CA ILE A 15 -66.40 25.27 -19.80
C ILE A 15 -66.11 26.07 -21.06
N SER A 16 -66.84 27.19 -21.27
CA SER A 16 -66.61 28.07 -22.40
C SER A 16 -65.32 28.85 -22.33
N ALA A 17 -64.90 29.32 -21.11
CA ALA A 17 -63.66 30.02 -20.93
C ALA A 17 -62.43 29.10 -21.13
N CYS A 18 -62.57 27.84 -20.73
CA CYS A 18 -61.49 26.85 -20.90
C CYS A 18 -61.28 26.46 -22.37
N ARG A 19 -62.38 26.27 -23.08
CA ARG A 19 -62.41 26.03 -24.57
C ARG A 19 -61.77 27.17 -25.36
N TRP A 20 -62.01 28.43 -24.97
CA TRP A 20 -61.47 29.62 -25.67
C TRP A 20 -59.93 29.75 -25.38
N ARG A 21 -59.51 29.39 -24.23
CA ARG A 21 -58.07 29.40 -23.90
C ARG A 21 -57.34 28.28 -24.64
N ILE A 22 -57.93 27.09 -24.71
CA ILE A 22 -57.33 25.93 -25.42
C ILE A 22 -57.36 26.24 -26.96
N ALA A 23 -58.42 26.78 -27.52
CA ALA A 23 -58.51 27.13 -28.95
C ALA A 23 -57.47 28.18 -29.38
N ARG A 24 -57.19 29.18 -28.54
CA ARG A 24 -56.09 30.16 -28.76
C ARG A 24 -54.67 29.54 -28.66
N TRP A 25 -54.48 28.57 -27.77
CA TRP A 25 -53.21 27.82 -27.67
C TRP A 25 -53.01 26.93 -28.90
N VAL A 26 -54.07 26.24 -29.36
CA VAL A 26 -53.99 25.37 -30.53
C VAL A 26 -53.75 26.22 -31.79
N ALA A 27 -54.50 27.40 -31.96
CA ALA A 27 -54.25 28.29 -33.06
C ALA A 27 -52.87 28.99 -33.09
N ARG A 28 -52.14 29.04 -31.92
CA ARG A 28 -50.76 29.50 -31.88
C ARG A 28 -49.81 28.41 -32.33
N ILE A 29 -50.08 27.15 -31.96
CA ILE A 29 -49.27 26.00 -32.34
C ILE A 29 -49.37 25.73 -33.86
N THR A 30 -50.51 25.91 -34.48
CA THR A 30 -50.70 25.73 -35.95
C THR A 30 -50.03 26.79 -36.80
N ARG A 31 -49.56 27.93 -36.22
CA ARG A 31 -48.83 28.99 -36.94
C ARG A 31 -47.31 28.83 -36.86
N LEU A 32 -46.79 27.74 -36.19
CA LEU A 32 -45.38 27.47 -36.17
C LEU A 32 -44.96 26.95 -37.56
N PRO A 33 -43.71 27.30 -38.01
CA PRO A 33 -43.21 26.79 -39.29
C PRO A 33 -43.15 25.25 -39.26
N PRO A 34 -43.37 24.60 -40.42
CA PRO A 34 -43.28 23.13 -40.48
C PRO A 34 -41.90 22.67 -40.03
N GLY A 35 -41.85 21.81 -39.02
CA GLY A 35 -40.63 21.32 -38.40
C GLY A 35 -40.44 21.68 -36.93
N VAL A 36 -40.99 22.78 -36.41
CA VAL A 36 -40.86 23.19 -35.01
C VAL A 36 -41.46 22.14 -34.05
N GLY A 37 -42.57 21.51 -34.43
CA GLY A 37 -43.18 20.44 -33.66
C GLY A 37 -42.26 19.20 -33.55
N VAL A 38 -41.62 18.85 -34.65
CA VAL A 38 -40.69 17.72 -34.72
C VAL A 38 -39.42 18.00 -33.87
N THR A 39 -38.85 19.21 -34.00
CA THR A 39 -37.68 19.59 -33.23
C THR A 39 -38.00 19.67 -31.73
N ALA A 40 -39.13 20.21 -31.33
CA ALA A 40 -39.57 20.25 -29.93
C ALA A 40 -39.80 18.84 -29.36
N SER A 41 -40.39 17.92 -30.15
CA SER A 41 -40.58 16.53 -29.74
C SER A 41 -39.27 15.81 -29.57
N ILE A 42 -38.30 16.01 -30.47
CA ILE A 42 -36.94 15.44 -30.36
C ILE A 42 -36.23 15.96 -29.11
N LEU A 43 -36.28 17.28 -28.85
CA LEU A 43 -35.65 17.86 -27.65
C LEU A 43 -36.31 17.35 -26.37
N LEU A 44 -37.62 17.17 -26.35
CA LEU A 44 -38.33 16.63 -25.19
C LEU A 44 -37.97 15.15 -24.94
N LEU A 45 -37.86 14.35 -25.99
CA LEU A 45 -37.38 12.97 -25.90
C LEU A 45 -35.94 12.89 -25.39
N LEU A 46 -35.05 13.72 -25.93
CA LEU A 46 -33.67 13.80 -25.46
C LEU A 46 -33.63 14.21 -24.00
N ALA A 47 -34.37 15.21 -23.58
CA ALA A 47 -34.46 15.63 -22.19
C ALA A 47 -34.98 14.52 -21.27
N ALA A 48 -36.02 13.77 -21.72
CA ALA A 48 -36.56 12.65 -20.98
C ALA A 48 -35.55 11.49 -20.84
N VAL A 49 -34.84 11.19 -21.92
CA VAL A 49 -33.75 10.17 -21.90
C VAL A 49 -32.63 10.61 -20.96
N CYS A 50 -32.15 11.85 -21.08
CA CYS A 50 -31.12 12.38 -20.18
C CYS A 50 -31.56 12.34 -18.70
N TYR A 51 -32.81 12.74 -18.43
CA TYR A 51 -33.38 12.68 -17.10
C TYR A 51 -33.46 11.22 -16.57
N GLY A 52 -33.92 10.30 -17.42
CA GLY A 52 -33.99 8.87 -17.10
C GLY A 52 -32.62 8.27 -16.79
N VAL A 53 -31.61 8.60 -17.59
CA VAL A 53 -30.22 8.15 -17.38
C VAL A 53 -29.64 8.66 -16.05
N VAL A 54 -29.86 9.95 -15.75
CA VAL A 54 -29.36 10.57 -14.52
C VAL A 54 -30.10 10.04 -13.27
N LYS A 55 -31.44 10.02 -13.31
CA LYS A 55 -32.26 9.55 -12.19
C LYS A 55 -32.19 8.04 -11.97
N GLY A 56 -32.07 7.27 -13.05
CA GLY A 56 -31.93 5.81 -13.00
C GLY A 56 -30.53 5.33 -12.63
N ASN A 57 -29.59 6.25 -12.35
CA ASN A 57 -28.18 5.92 -12.08
C ASN A 57 -27.52 5.07 -13.18
N HIS A 58 -27.94 5.25 -14.44
CA HIS A 58 -27.43 4.52 -15.60
C HIS A 58 -26.20 5.19 -16.23
N LEU A 59 -25.71 6.31 -15.67
CA LEU A 59 -24.54 7.01 -16.16
C LEU A 59 -23.31 6.10 -16.31
N PRO A 60 -22.96 5.23 -15.33
CA PRO A 60 -21.83 4.32 -15.50
C PRO A 60 -22.00 3.38 -16.69
N ALA A 61 -23.18 2.79 -16.85
CA ALA A 61 -23.48 1.88 -17.96
C ALA A 61 -23.39 2.56 -19.34
N VAL A 62 -23.87 3.80 -19.45
CA VAL A 62 -23.75 4.58 -20.70
C VAL A 62 -22.31 4.93 -21.03
N ILE A 63 -21.53 5.29 -20.00
CA ILE A 63 -20.09 5.57 -20.15
C ILE A 63 -19.35 4.30 -20.60
N ASP A 64 -19.62 3.16 -19.98
CA ASP A 64 -18.95 1.91 -20.33
C ASP A 64 -19.35 1.43 -21.73
N TRP A 65 -20.64 1.48 -22.08
CA TRP A 65 -21.08 1.21 -23.45
C TRP A 65 -20.40 2.11 -24.48
N SER A 66 -20.22 3.40 -24.17
CA SER A 66 -19.56 4.35 -25.08
C SER A 66 -18.07 4.03 -25.25
N LYS A 67 -17.39 3.54 -24.21
CA LYS A 67 -16.02 3.06 -24.28
C LYS A 67 -15.93 1.80 -25.13
N ASP A 68 -16.81 0.83 -24.89
CA ASP A 68 -16.83 -0.42 -25.66
C ASP A 68 -17.08 -0.17 -27.15
N ALA A 69 -18.03 0.71 -27.49
CA ALA A 69 -18.30 1.06 -28.88
C ALA A 69 -17.11 1.75 -29.56
N ARG A 70 -16.42 2.63 -28.84
CA ARG A 70 -15.21 3.31 -29.30
C ARG A 70 -14.06 2.32 -29.50
N ASP A 71 -13.86 1.41 -28.53
CA ASP A 71 -12.82 0.40 -28.60
C ASP A 71 -13.09 -0.60 -29.74
N ALA A 72 -14.35 -0.99 -29.95
CA ALA A 72 -14.76 -1.85 -31.08
C ALA A 72 -14.44 -1.22 -32.43
N THR A 73 -14.70 0.10 -32.59
CA THR A 73 -14.37 0.81 -33.84
C THR A 73 -12.87 0.89 -34.07
N ALA A 74 -12.07 1.17 -33.03
CA ALA A 74 -10.61 1.20 -33.16
C ALA A 74 -10.03 -0.21 -33.45
N ASN A 75 -10.59 -1.22 -32.84
CA ASN A 75 -10.18 -2.61 -33.07
C ASN A 75 -10.45 -3.07 -34.53
N SER A 76 -11.54 -2.60 -35.14
CA SER A 76 -11.83 -2.86 -36.57
C SER A 76 -10.83 -2.17 -37.51
N LEU A 77 -10.20 -1.09 -37.07
CA LEU A 77 -9.15 -0.36 -37.77
C LEU A 77 -7.74 -0.91 -37.53
N GLY A 78 -7.62 -2.04 -36.80
CA GLY A 78 -6.32 -2.70 -36.55
C GLY A 78 -5.62 -2.30 -35.27
N PHE A 79 -6.26 -1.52 -34.39
CA PHE A 79 -5.67 -1.13 -33.08
C PHE A 79 -6.03 -2.07 -31.93
N ARG A 80 -6.39 -3.29 -32.25
CA ARG A 80 -6.60 -4.33 -31.24
C ARG A 80 -5.26 -4.76 -30.65
N ILE A 81 -5.17 -4.91 -29.33
CA ILE A 81 -4.00 -5.45 -28.68
C ILE A 81 -3.88 -6.94 -29.05
N ALA A 82 -2.98 -7.24 -30.00
CA ALA A 82 -2.73 -8.60 -30.46
C ALA A 82 -1.60 -9.26 -29.66
N THR A 83 -0.60 -8.50 -29.24
CA THR A 83 0.57 -8.99 -28.53
C THR A 83 0.83 -8.17 -27.26
N ILE A 84 0.96 -8.87 -26.13
CA ILE A 84 1.38 -8.26 -24.87
C ILE A 84 2.73 -8.88 -24.49
N SER A 85 3.79 -8.05 -24.56
CA SER A 85 5.13 -8.39 -24.11
C SER A 85 5.27 -7.94 -22.65
N LEU A 86 5.42 -8.89 -21.75
CA LEU A 86 5.66 -8.65 -20.33
C LEU A 86 7.10 -9.05 -20.01
N SER A 87 7.79 -8.24 -19.22
CA SER A 87 9.16 -8.49 -18.78
C SER A 87 9.42 -7.97 -17.38
N GLY A 88 10.30 -8.68 -16.64
CA GLY A 88 10.71 -8.34 -15.29
C GLY A 88 9.85 -8.97 -14.19
N GLU A 89 8.84 -9.78 -14.53
CA GLU A 89 8.08 -10.58 -13.59
C GLU A 89 8.95 -11.71 -13.00
N LYS A 90 8.79 -11.97 -11.70
CA LYS A 90 9.47 -13.06 -10.97
C LYS A 90 8.47 -13.85 -10.12
N GLU A 91 7.80 -13.17 -9.20
CA GLU A 91 6.86 -13.76 -8.25
C GLU A 91 5.40 -13.35 -8.53
N ILE A 92 5.20 -12.21 -9.18
CA ILE A 92 3.85 -11.74 -9.55
C ILE A 92 3.41 -12.44 -10.83
N SER A 93 2.22 -13.03 -10.81
CA SER A 93 1.71 -13.73 -11.98
C SER A 93 1.36 -12.77 -13.11
N ARG A 94 1.49 -13.28 -14.36
CA ARG A 94 1.10 -12.52 -15.57
C ARG A 94 -0.37 -12.06 -15.50
N GLU A 95 -1.24 -12.94 -15.02
CA GLU A 95 -2.69 -12.67 -14.89
C GLU A 95 -2.96 -11.54 -13.91
N GLU A 96 -2.23 -11.50 -12.79
CA GLU A 96 -2.35 -10.44 -11.79
C GLU A 96 -1.97 -9.08 -12.38
N ILE A 97 -0.88 -9.02 -13.16
CA ILE A 97 -0.43 -7.80 -13.83
C ILE A 97 -1.46 -7.33 -14.85
N LEU A 98 -1.97 -8.24 -15.69
CA LEU A 98 -2.96 -7.89 -16.72
C LEU A 98 -4.29 -7.43 -16.11
N ASN A 99 -4.73 -8.07 -15.04
CA ASN A 99 -5.92 -7.66 -14.31
C ASN A 99 -5.75 -6.29 -13.64
N ALA A 100 -4.59 -6.01 -13.07
CA ALA A 100 -4.29 -4.71 -12.44
C ALA A 100 -4.39 -3.56 -13.44
N ILE A 101 -3.90 -3.72 -14.66
CA ILE A 101 -3.98 -2.67 -15.69
C ILE A 101 -5.37 -2.56 -16.32
N GLY A 102 -6.25 -3.56 -16.12
CA GLY A 102 -7.61 -3.57 -16.66
C GLY A 102 -7.66 -3.78 -18.17
N VAL A 103 -6.69 -4.46 -18.75
CA VAL A 103 -6.70 -4.85 -20.17
C VAL A 103 -7.57 -6.08 -20.34
N THR A 104 -8.63 -5.94 -21.12
CA THR A 104 -9.51 -7.03 -21.53
C THR A 104 -9.25 -7.39 -23.00
N GLY A 105 -9.75 -8.52 -23.46
CA GLY A 105 -9.62 -8.91 -24.89
C GLY A 105 -10.30 -7.94 -25.88
N GLN A 106 -11.06 -6.96 -25.38
CA GLN A 106 -11.78 -5.96 -26.18
C GLN A 106 -11.11 -4.57 -26.13
N THR A 107 -10.16 -4.36 -25.22
CA THR A 107 -9.48 -3.07 -25.06
C THR A 107 -8.67 -2.74 -26.30
N SER A 108 -8.84 -1.51 -26.82
CA SER A 108 -8.05 -0.99 -27.93
C SER A 108 -6.76 -0.33 -27.45
N LEU A 109 -5.66 -0.60 -28.15
CA LEU A 109 -4.37 0.05 -27.88
C LEU A 109 -4.44 1.59 -28.06
N LEU A 110 -5.29 2.06 -28.98
CA LEU A 110 -5.44 3.49 -29.27
C LEU A 110 -5.94 4.24 -28.03
N PHE A 111 -6.95 3.70 -27.37
CA PHE A 111 -7.64 4.35 -26.25
C PHE A 111 -7.16 3.87 -24.87
N LEU A 112 -6.26 2.89 -24.81
CA LEU A 112 -5.62 2.51 -23.56
C LEU A 112 -4.84 3.71 -22.99
N ASP A 113 -5.16 4.09 -21.77
CA ASP A 113 -4.40 5.09 -21.03
C ASP A 113 -3.20 4.40 -20.35
N ALA A 114 -2.01 4.60 -20.92
CA ALA A 114 -0.78 3.99 -20.44
C ALA A 114 -0.34 4.54 -19.07
N ASP A 115 -0.61 5.82 -18.80
CA ASP A 115 -0.26 6.44 -17.52
C ASP A 115 -1.18 5.93 -16.40
N ALA A 116 -2.48 5.81 -16.67
CA ALA A 116 -3.42 5.21 -15.73
C ALA A 116 -3.11 3.73 -15.49
N ALA A 117 -2.73 2.97 -16.51
CA ALA A 117 -2.29 1.58 -16.39
C ALA A 117 -1.03 1.46 -15.52
N ARG A 118 -0.03 2.32 -15.77
CA ARG A 118 1.19 2.41 -14.96
C ARG A 118 0.86 2.76 -13.51
N ALA A 119 -0.01 3.73 -13.26
CA ALA A 119 -0.40 4.12 -11.91
C ALA A 119 -1.07 2.97 -11.14
N ARG A 120 -1.90 2.16 -11.82
CA ARG A 120 -2.52 0.96 -11.22
C ARG A 120 -1.49 -0.10 -10.86
N LEU A 121 -0.50 -0.34 -11.72
CA LEU A 121 0.62 -1.25 -11.41
C LEU A 121 1.39 -0.75 -10.20
N MET A 122 1.73 0.52 -10.15
CA MET A 122 2.47 1.14 -9.03
C MET A 122 1.67 1.17 -7.72
N ALA A 123 0.35 0.97 -7.76
CA ALA A 123 -0.46 0.81 -6.55
C ALA A 123 -0.23 -0.55 -5.85
N ASN A 124 0.32 -1.55 -6.54
CA ASN A 124 0.74 -2.80 -5.92
C ASN A 124 2.09 -2.60 -5.19
N PRO A 125 2.16 -2.77 -3.86
CA PRO A 125 3.40 -2.58 -3.09
C PRO A 125 4.58 -3.43 -3.57
N ARG A 126 4.31 -4.59 -4.17
CA ARG A 126 5.34 -5.50 -4.70
C ARG A 126 6.01 -4.99 -5.97
N ILE A 127 5.43 -3.97 -6.64
CA ILE A 127 5.99 -3.38 -7.85
C ILE A 127 6.77 -2.12 -7.49
N GLY A 128 8.09 -2.15 -7.68
CA GLY A 128 8.98 -1.01 -7.45
C GLY A 128 8.96 -0.02 -8.59
N GLN A 129 8.94 -0.51 -9.83
CA GLN A 129 8.85 0.32 -11.02
C GLN A 129 7.97 -0.37 -12.06
N ALA A 130 7.24 0.42 -12.83
CA ALA A 130 6.47 -0.05 -13.96
C ALA A 130 6.61 0.91 -15.14
N ASN A 131 6.74 0.36 -16.33
CA ASN A 131 6.73 1.09 -17.58
C ASN A 131 5.72 0.42 -18.53
N VAL A 132 4.85 1.22 -19.15
CA VAL A 132 3.82 0.74 -20.07
C VAL A 132 3.97 1.51 -21.37
N LEU A 133 4.37 0.81 -22.43
CA LEU A 133 4.61 1.39 -23.74
C LEU A 133 3.61 0.84 -24.76
N LYS A 134 2.99 1.74 -25.52
CA LYS A 134 2.13 1.42 -26.66
C LYS A 134 2.97 1.38 -27.92
N LEU A 135 3.16 0.21 -28.50
CA LEU A 135 3.86 0.01 -29.75
C LEU A 135 2.83 -0.25 -30.85
N TYR A 136 2.43 0.83 -31.51
CA TYR A 136 1.44 0.78 -32.59
C TYR A 136 1.88 -0.13 -33.74
N PRO A 137 0.93 -0.83 -34.42
CA PRO A 137 -0.51 -0.68 -34.23
C PRO A 137 -1.13 -1.58 -33.15
N ASP A 138 -0.48 -2.67 -32.72
CA ASP A 138 -1.13 -3.80 -32.05
C ASP A 138 -0.36 -4.38 -30.85
N ARG A 139 0.74 -3.76 -30.41
CA ARG A 139 1.58 -4.28 -29.34
C ARG A 139 1.57 -3.42 -28.09
N LEU A 140 1.42 -4.07 -26.94
CA LEU A 140 1.57 -3.47 -25.63
C LEU A 140 2.81 -4.07 -24.95
N GLN A 141 3.76 -3.23 -24.60
CA GLN A 141 4.94 -3.64 -23.84
C GLN A 141 4.84 -3.16 -22.41
N ILE A 142 4.97 -4.08 -21.47
CA ILE A 142 4.93 -3.81 -20.03
C ILE A 142 6.25 -4.30 -19.46
N THR A 143 6.97 -3.43 -18.80
CA THR A 143 8.19 -3.77 -18.07
C THR A 143 7.99 -3.40 -16.62
N ILE A 144 8.17 -4.37 -15.72
CA ILE A 144 8.08 -4.15 -14.28
C ILE A 144 9.41 -4.47 -13.61
N THR A 145 9.63 -3.87 -12.45
CA THR A 145 10.68 -4.26 -11.52
C THR A 145 10.01 -4.59 -10.20
N GLU A 146 10.07 -5.85 -9.79
CA GLU A 146 9.51 -6.27 -8.52
C GLU A 146 10.43 -5.86 -7.36
N ARG A 147 9.83 -5.43 -6.25
CA ARG A 147 10.53 -5.28 -4.99
C ARG A 147 10.83 -6.64 -4.40
N GLN A 148 12.03 -6.78 -3.86
CA GLN A 148 12.43 -8.01 -3.21
C GLN A 148 12.23 -7.91 -1.69
N ALA A 149 11.86 -9.02 -1.07
CA ALA A 149 11.81 -9.15 0.37
C ALA A 149 13.22 -8.95 0.95
N PHE A 150 13.38 -7.96 1.83
CA PHE A 150 14.67 -7.55 2.38
C PHE A 150 14.79 -7.85 3.87
N ALA A 151 13.75 -7.55 4.66
CA ALA A 151 13.75 -7.76 6.10
C ALA A 151 12.32 -8.03 6.61
N LEU A 152 12.24 -8.58 7.81
CA LEU A 152 10.99 -8.67 8.59
C LEU A 152 10.91 -7.44 9.48
N TRP A 153 9.78 -6.76 9.48
CA TRP A 153 9.52 -5.62 10.32
C TRP A 153 8.41 -5.89 11.32
N GLN A 154 8.74 -5.79 12.61
CA GLN A 154 7.77 -5.95 13.68
C GLN A 154 7.39 -4.60 14.26
N ARG A 155 6.09 -4.33 14.26
CA ARG A 155 5.49 -3.14 14.88
C ARG A 155 4.17 -3.51 15.54
N ASP A 156 3.95 -3.05 16.75
CA ASP A 156 2.69 -3.22 17.49
C ASP A 156 2.22 -4.70 17.54
N GLY A 157 3.16 -5.64 17.63
CA GLY A 157 2.88 -7.08 17.66
C GLY A 157 2.69 -7.74 16.30
N HIS A 158 2.59 -6.98 15.21
CA HIS A 158 2.45 -7.49 13.85
C HIS A 158 3.80 -7.55 13.16
N VAL A 159 4.01 -8.62 12.40
CA VAL A 159 5.22 -8.80 11.59
C VAL A 159 4.84 -8.75 10.11
N SER A 160 5.54 -7.91 9.37
CA SER A 160 5.37 -7.74 7.92
C SER A 160 6.71 -7.89 7.22
N VAL A 161 6.66 -8.28 5.96
CA VAL A 161 7.83 -8.30 5.08
C VAL A 161 8.00 -6.90 4.49
N ILE A 162 9.22 -6.38 4.51
CA ILE A 162 9.55 -5.09 3.91
C ILE A 162 10.61 -5.23 2.83
N ALA A 163 10.54 -4.36 1.83
CA ALA A 163 11.56 -4.17 0.83
C ALA A 163 12.72 -3.32 1.38
N ASP A 164 13.77 -3.18 0.59
CA ASP A 164 14.97 -2.41 0.94
C ASP A 164 14.70 -0.89 1.04
N ASP A 165 13.65 -0.39 0.38
CA ASP A 165 13.18 0.99 0.48
C ASP A 165 12.25 1.24 1.68
N GLY A 166 11.99 0.20 2.50
CA GLY A 166 11.09 0.25 3.65
C GLY A 166 9.61 0.07 3.30
N THR A 167 9.27 -0.18 2.05
CA THR A 167 7.88 -0.46 1.65
C THR A 167 7.42 -1.79 2.21
N VAL A 168 6.24 -1.79 2.85
CA VAL A 168 5.61 -3.02 3.34
C VAL A 168 5.04 -3.78 2.15
N LEU A 169 5.51 -5.01 1.95
CA LEU A 169 5.09 -5.86 0.84
C LEU A 169 3.86 -6.68 1.19
N GLU A 170 3.96 -7.43 2.28
CA GLU A 170 2.90 -8.34 2.72
C GLU A 170 3.04 -8.70 4.21
N PRO A 171 2.01 -9.23 4.85
CA PRO A 171 2.13 -9.84 6.18
C PRO A 171 3.13 -11.02 6.15
N PHE A 172 3.81 -11.22 7.28
CA PHE A 172 4.77 -12.33 7.40
C PHE A 172 4.12 -13.69 7.12
N SER A 173 4.76 -14.47 6.30
CA SER A 173 4.47 -15.88 6.03
C SER A 173 5.73 -16.73 6.25
N GLY A 174 5.56 -18.04 6.48
CA GLY A 174 6.66 -18.93 6.83
C GLY A 174 7.78 -19.03 5.79
N GLN A 175 7.58 -18.57 4.58
CA GLN A 175 8.60 -18.58 3.51
C GLN A 175 9.76 -17.59 3.75
N TYR A 176 9.60 -16.59 4.62
CA TYR A 176 10.57 -15.52 4.86
C TYR A 176 11.36 -15.69 6.16
N THR A 177 11.48 -16.90 6.71
CA THR A 177 12.15 -17.17 8.01
C THR A 177 13.63 -16.84 8.04
N GLY A 178 14.29 -16.72 6.88
CA GLY A 178 15.73 -16.40 6.80
C GLY A 178 16.06 -14.90 6.78
N LEU A 179 15.05 -14.02 6.73
CA LEU A 179 15.28 -12.58 6.68
C LEU A 179 15.58 -11.99 8.07
N PRO A 180 16.44 -10.96 8.15
CA PRO A 180 16.72 -10.26 9.39
C PRO A 180 15.47 -9.59 9.96
N LEU A 181 15.31 -9.64 11.29
CA LEU A 181 14.18 -9.02 11.99
C LEU A 181 14.58 -7.63 12.49
N VAL A 182 13.84 -6.62 12.06
CA VAL A 182 13.90 -5.25 12.59
C VAL A 182 12.63 -4.92 13.35
N VAL A 183 12.76 -4.26 14.48
CA VAL A 183 11.65 -4.02 15.41
C VAL A 183 11.52 -2.53 15.72
N GLY A 184 10.31 -2.03 15.75
CA GLY A 184 9.97 -0.69 16.23
C GLY A 184 9.56 0.28 15.14
N LYS A 185 9.01 1.42 15.58
CA LYS A 185 8.57 2.49 14.69
C LYS A 185 9.77 3.19 14.05
N GLY A 186 9.75 3.36 12.73
CA GLY A 186 10.82 4.01 11.96
C GLY A 186 11.94 3.03 11.54
N ALA A 187 11.93 1.80 12.06
CA ALA A 187 12.92 0.78 11.71
C ALA A 187 12.88 0.44 10.21
N GLU A 188 11.69 0.44 9.61
CA GLU A 188 11.48 0.15 8.19
C GLU A 188 12.28 1.07 7.26
N ARG A 189 12.46 2.32 7.63
CA ARG A 189 13.14 3.31 6.77
C ARG A 189 14.66 3.28 6.88
N GLN A 190 15.17 2.82 8.02
CA GLN A 190 16.60 2.81 8.33
C GLN A 190 17.18 1.38 8.30
N ALA A 191 16.35 0.37 8.02
CA ALA A 191 16.76 -1.01 8.01
C ALA A 191 17.90 -1.27 7.02
N LYS A 192 17.81 -0.71 5.81
CA LYS A 192 18.80 -0.90 4.74
C LYS A 192 20.19 -0.46 5.18
N ASP A 193 20.29 0.79 5.62
CA ASP A 193 21.58 1.38 6.00
C ASP A 193 22.17 0.69 7.23
N PHE A 194 21.34 0.41 8.23
CA PHE A 194 21.76 -0.25 9.44
C PHE A 194 22.21 -1.71 9.19
N LEU A 195 21.43 -2.48 8.47
CA LEU A 195 21.77 -3.87 8.18
C LEU A 195 23.00 -3.99 7.29
N ALA A 196 23.21 -3.03 6.37
CA ALA A 196 24.45 -2.97 5.59
C ALA A 196 25.68 -2.81 6.46
N VAL A 197 25.62 -2.02 7.53
CA VAL A 197 26.71 -1.91 8.50
C VAL A 197 26.91 -3.23 9.25
N VAL A 198 25.83 -3.88 9.69
CA VAL A 198 25.91 -5.17 10.41
C VAL A 198 26.48 -6.30 9.54
N GLU A 199 26.22 -6.25 8.22
CA GLU A 199 26.77 -7.23 7.24
C GLU A 199 28.31 -7.26 7.22
N HIS A 200 28.97 -6.16 7.52
CA HIS A 200 30.44 -6.12 7.60
C HIS A 200 31.00 -6.90 8.82
N TYR A 201 30.13 -7.33 9.75
CA TYR A 201 30.52 -8.05 10.97
C TYR A 201 29.81 -9.42 11.04
N PRO A 202 30.26 -10.43 10.28
CA PRO A 202 29.59 -11.73 10.17
C PRO A 202 29.41 -12.45 11.50
N ASP A 203 30.39 -12.31 12.43
CA ASP A 203 30.32 -12.90 13.76
C ASP A 203 29.13 -12.31 14.57
N ILE A 204 28.95 -10.99 14.48
CA ILE A 204 27.83 -10.30 15.14
C ILE A 204 26.52 -10.63 14.42
N ARG A 205 26.52 -10.53 13.09
CA ARG A 205 25.32 -10.80 12.27
C ARG A 205 24.73 -12.18 12.58
N SER A 206 25.56 -13.21 12.66
CA SER A 206 25.11 -14.58 12.97
C SER A 206 24.53 -14.73 14.37
N ALA A 207 24.96 -13.90 15.30
CA ALA A 207 24.48 -13.89 16.68
C ALA A 207 23.25 -13.02 16.89
N VAL A 208 22.92 -12.11 15.96
CA VAL A 208 21.77 -11.19 16.08
C VAL A 208 20.47 -11.93 15.83
N ARG A 209 19.57 -11.90 16.81
CA ARG A 209 18.19 -12.36 16.69
C ARG A 209 17.25 -11.27 16.16
N ALA A 210 17.44 -10.02 16.63
CA ALA A 210 16.62 -8.89 16.23
C ALA A 210 17.39 -7.57 16.39
N SER A 211 17.14 -6.63 15.48
CA SER A 211 17.61 -5.25 15.54
C SER A 211 16.47 -4.35 15.95
N ILE A 212 16.58 -3.67 17.09
CA ILE A 212 15.48 -2.94 17.72
C ILE A 212 15.75 -1.44 17.62
N MET A 213 14.87 -0.73 16.91
CA MET A 213 14.88 0.72 16.83
C MET A 213 14.32 1.35 18.10
N VAL A 214 15.11 2.13 18.80
CA VAL A 214 14.72 2.82 20.04
C VAL A 214 14.55 4.31 19.78
N ALA A 215 13.37 4.83 20.11
CA ALA A 215 13.01 6.26 19.96
C ALA A 215 13.25 6.80 18.53
N GLN A 216 13.17 5.96 17.50
CA GLN A 216 13.37 6.28 16.08
C GLN A 216 14.73 6.90 15.74
N ARG A 217 15.77 6.67 16.56
CA ARG A 217 17.08 7.33 16.37
C ARG A 217 18.29 6.45 16.65
N ARG A 218 18.17 5.37 17.41
CA ARG A 218 19.28 4.49 17.75
C ARG A 218 18.87 3.03 17.67
N TRP A 219 19.83 2.17 17.45
CA TRP A 219 19.63 0.73 17.37
C TRP A 219 20.13 0.01 18.62
N ASN A 220 19.41 -1.00 19.03
CA ASN A 220 19.86 -2.03 19.94
C ASN A 220 19.85 -3.37 19.21
N LEU A 221 20.81 -4.23 19.51
CA LEU A 221 20.80 -5.62 19.03
C LEU A 221 20.34 -6.53 20.17
N ARG A 222 19.40 -7.41 19.88
CA ARG A 222 19.07 -8.55 20.72
C ARG A 222 19.76 -9.77 20.14
N LEU A 223 20.67 -10.37 20.90
CA LEU A 223 21.39 -11.56 20.46
C LEU A 223 20.58 -12.83 20.73
N THR A 224 20.94 -13.92 20.07
CA THR A 224 20.28 -15.24 20.21
C THR A 224 20.45 -15.83 21.62
N ASN A 225 21.55 -15.52 22.32
CA ASN A 225 21.80 -15.90 23.72
C ASN A 225 21.10 -14.97 24.74
N GLY A 226 20.28 -13.99 24.29
CA GLY A 226 19.52 -13.09 25.15
C GLY A 226 20.26 -11.83 25.61
N ILE A 227 21.51 -11.62 25.21
CA ILE A 227 22.24 -10.39 25.49
C ILE A 227 21.64 -9.23 24.67
N ASP A 228 21.44 -8.09 25.32
CA ASP A 228 21.13 -6.83 24.65
C ASP A 228 22.40 -6.02 24.43
N VAL A 229 22.60 -5.51 23.23
CA VAL A 229 23.68 -4.57 22.91
C VAL A 229 23.07 -3.22 22.55
N ALA A 230 23.32 -2.20 23.36
CA ALA A 230 22.87 -0.84 23.12
C ALA A 230 23.93 -0.08 22.31
N LEU A 231 23.55 0.36 21.12
CA LEU A 231 24.43 1.08 20.19
C LEU A 231 24.23 2.59 20.30
N PRO A 232 25.24 3.40 19.94
CA PRO A 232 25.13 4.88 19.87
C PRO A 232 24.17 5.29 18.75
N GLU A 233 23.74 6.54 18.77
CA GLU A 233 22.90 7.16 17.73
C GLU A 233 23.68 7.38 16.42
N GLY A 234 24.94 7.78 16.53
CA GLY A 234 25.88 7.85 15.41
C GLY A 234 26.95 6.77 15.53
N ASP A 235 27.86 6.72 14.59
CA ASP A 235 29.09 5.88 14.59
C ASP A 235 28.88 4.44 15.08
N VAL A 236 27.85 3.81 14.56
CA VAL A 236 27.51 2.41 14.85
C VAL A 236 28.66 1.48 14.45
N GLU A 237 29.38 1.81 13.39
CA GLU A 237 30.48 1.02 12.87
C GLU A 237 31.62 0.91 13.87
N THR A 238 32.10 2.03 14.43
CA THR A 238 33.13 2.01 15.49
C THR A 238 32.66 1.27 16.73
N ALA A 239 31.39 1.37 17.11
CA ALA A 239 30.85 0.63 18.24
C ALA A 239 30.85 -0.90 17.99
N LEU A 240 30.51 -1.35 16.79
CA LEU A 240 30.58 -2.78 16.42
C LEU A 240 32.02 -3.29 16.32
N GLN A 241 32.98 -2.51 15.78
CA GLN A 241 34.39 -2.83 15.75
C GLN A 241 34.91 -3.07 17.18
N ARG A 242 34.56 -2.17 18.09
CA ARG A 242 34.94 -2.29 19.52
C ARG A 242 34.32 -3.52 20.17
N LEU A 243 33.07 -3.83 19.87
CA LEU A 243 32.42 -5.03 20.37
C LEU A 243 33.15 -6.30 19.94
N VAL A 244 33.51 -6.40 18.65
CA VAL A 244 34.27 -7.53 18.11
C VAL A 244 35.64 -7.64 18.75
N ALA A 245 36.34 -6.52 18.91
CA ALA A 245 37.66 -6.52 19.58
C ALA A 245 37.56 -7.05 21.03
N LEU A 246 36.59 -6.55 21.80
CA LEU A 246 36.34 -6.99 23.16
C LEU A 246 35.90 -8.45 23.24
N ASP A 247 35.12 -8.92 22.27
CA ASP A 247 34.76 -10.35 22.27
C ASP A 247 35.94 -11.25 21.95
N ARG A 248 36.83 -10.86 21.02
CA ARG A 248 38.05 -11.60 20.71
C ARG A 248 38.99 -11.70 21.92
N GLU A 249 39.18 -10.60 22.64
CA GLU A 249 40.07 -10.54 23.79
C GLU A 249 39.49 -11.18 25.05
N LYS A 250 38.23 -10.94 25.34
CA LYS A 250 37.60 -11.21 26.65
C LYS A 250 36.45 -12.19 26.59
N LYS A 251 36.11 -12.70 25.41
CA LYS A 251 34.94 -13.57 25.17
C LYS A 251 33.65 -12.99 25.76
N LEU A 252 33.41 -11.68 25.51
CA LEU A 252 32.37 -10.92 26.18
C LEU A 252 30.97 -11.46 25.87
N LEU A 253 30.73 -11.86 24.61
CA LEU A 253 29.45 -12.41 24.17
C LEU A 253 29.15 -13.81 24.68
N SER A 254 30.17 -14.52 25.23
CA SER A 254 30.02 -15.85 25.85
C SER A 254 29.86 -15.78 27.36
N ARG A 255 29.90 -14.58 27.94
CA ARG A 255 29.75 -14.39 29.39
C ARG A 255 28.28 -14.27 29.77
N ASP A 256 28.02 -14.51 31.06
CA ASP A 256 26.70 -14.39 31.63
C ASP A 256 26.36 -12.90 31.91
N VAL A 257 26.10 -12.15 30.82
CA VAL A 257 25.78 -10.74 30.83
C VAL A 257 24.38 -10.51 30.21
N ALA A 258 23.65 -9.53 30.73
CA ALA A 258 22.32 -9.17 30.23
C ALA A 258 22.37 -8.00 29.25
N LEU A 259 23.30 -7.06 29.43
CA LEU A 259 23.38 -5.86 28.60
C LEU A 259 24.86 -5.45 28.42
N ILE A 260 25.19 -5.09 27.18
CA ILE A 260 26.43 -4.41 26.81
C ILE A 260 26.05 -3.03 26.26
N ASP A 261 26.49 -1.97 26.95
CA ASP A 261 26.17 -0.59 26.57
C ASP A 261 27.38 0.06 25.90
N LEU A 262 27.27 0.37 24.62
CA LEU A 262 28.26 0.97 23.76
C LEU A 262 27.88 2.43 23.37
N ARG A 263 26.89 3.00 24.01
CA ARG A 263 26.38 4.34 23.66
C ARG A 263 27.39 5.47 23.92
N ILE A 264 28.29 5.26 24.84
CA ILE A 264 29.35 6.23 25.18
C ILE A 264 30.65 5.79 24.50
N PRO A 265 31.24 6.64 23.63
CA PRO A 265 32.39 6.26 22.80
C PRO A 265 33.57 5.70 23.59
N ASP A 266 33.90 6.25 24.76
CA ASP A 266 35.09 5.91 25.54
C ASP A 266 34.82 4.90 26.66
N ARG A 267 33.60 4.42 26.80
CA ARG A 267 33.21 3.56 27.90
C ARG A 267 32.31 2.43 27.41
N VAL A 268 32.68 1.20 27.78
CA VAL A 268 31.81 0.04 27.64
C VAL A 268 31.30 -0.33 29.02
N THR A 269 29.98 -0.30 29.21
CA THR A 269 29.35 -0.69 30.45
C THR A 269 28.67 -2.05 30.25
N VAL A 270 28.92 -2.96 31.17
CA VAL A 270 28.35 -4.31 31.12
C VAL A 270 27.47 -4.52 32.35
N ARG A 271 26.26 -4.97 32.15
CA ARG A 271 25.35 -5.40 33.20
C ARG A 271 25.32 -6.93 33.25
N LEU A 272 25.65 -7.49 34.39
CA LEU A 272 25.59 -8.93 34.60
C LEU A 272 24.13 -9.43 34.54
N SER A 273 23.95 -10.70 34.23
CA SER A 273 22.67 -11.36 34.42
C SER A 273 22.32 -11.40 35.93
N PRO A 274 21.03 -11.56 36.29
CA PRO A 274 20.63 -11.68 37.70
C PRO A 274 21.39 -12.80 38.44
N ALA A 275 21.62 -13.94 37.80
CA ALA A 275 22.36 -15.07 38.38
C ALA A 275 23.83 -14.74 38.60
N ALA A 276 24.51 -14.17 37.58
CA ALA A 276 25.92 -13.77 37.72
C ALA A 276 26.11 -12.64 38.73
N PHE A 277 25.15 -11.75 38.86
CA PHE A 277 25.17 -10.68 39.86
C PHE A 277 25.12 -11.25 41.29
N GLN A 278 24.20 -12.19 41.56
CA GLN A 278 24.09 -12.86 42.87
C GLN A 278 25.35 -13.62 43.22
N ALA A 279 25.88 -14.43 42.29
CA ALA A 279 27.09 -15.15 42.48
C ALA A 279 28.30 -14.22 42.80
N ARG A 280 28.38 -13.08 42.11
CA ARG A 280 29.42 -12.07 42.36
C ARG A 280 29.27 -11.39 43.72
N GLU A 281 28.03 -11.12 44.13
CA GLU A 281 27.76 -10.53 45.47
C GLU A 281 28.15 -11.47 46.58
N GLU A 282 27.87 -12.78 46.45
CA GLU A 282 28.28 -13.79 47.42
C GLU A 282 29.81 -13.91 47.51
N GLU A 283 30.49 -13.96 46.35
CA GLU A 283 31.95 -13.96 46.27
C GLU A 283 32.57 -12.74 46.99
N LEU A 284 32.02 -11.55 46.74
CA LEU A 284 32.48 -10.32 47.40
C LEU A 284 32.26 -10.34 48.91
N LYS A 285 31.11 -10.88 49.39
CA LYS A 285 30.86 -11.07 50.83
C LYS A 285 31.85 -12.02 51.48
N ASP A 286 32.21 -13.11 50.81
CA ASP A 286 33.17 -14.08 51.30
C ASP A 286 34.62 -13.53 51.33
N ILE A 287 35.00 -12.76 50.28
CA ILE A 287 36.27 -12.04 50.26
C ILE A 287 36.36 -11.02 51.42
N ALA A 288 35.27 -10.28 51.67
CA ALA A 288 35.18 -9.31 52.74
C ALA A 288 35.28 -9.98 54.14
N LYS A 289 34.66 -11.15 54.31
CA LYS A 289 34.75 -11.94 55.54
C LYS A 289 36.20 -12.43 55.77
N ARG A 290 36.86 -12.96 54.74
CA ARG A 290 38.26 -13.43 54.82
C ARG A 290 39.23 -12.31 55.17
N LYS A 291 39.05 -11.10 54.59
CA LYS A 291 39.88 -9.92 54.96
C LYS A 291 39.69 -9.47 56.40
N LYS A 292 38.49 -9.57 56.97
CA LYS A 292 38.22 -9.23 58.37
C LYS A 292 38.73 -10.28 59.34
N GLY A 293 38.81 -11.59 58.98
CA GLY A 293 39.31 -12.66 59.83
C GLY A 293 40.81 -12.84 59.79
N GLY A 294 41.55 -12.20 58.86
CA GLY A 294 42.99 -12.27 58.74
C GLY A 294 43.77 -11.11 59.38
N SER A 295 43.06 -10.19 60.05
CA SER A 295 43.70 -9.08 60.83
C SER A 295 43.47 -9.15 62.33
N ALA A 296 43.36 -10.37 62.85
CA ALA A 296 43.38 -10.65 64.32
C ALA A 296 44.63 -11.36 64.73
#